data_98017c6690eecb5b6bed5b8de4cea843
#
_entry.id   98017c6690eecb5b6bed5b8de4cea843
#
_cell.length_a   1.000
_cell.length_b   1.000
_cell.length_c   1.000
_cell.angle_alpha   90.00
_cell.angle_beta   90.00
_cell.angle_gamma   90.00
#
_symmetry.space_group_name_H-M   'P 1'
#
loop_
_entity.id
_entity.type
_entity.pdbx_description
1 polymer ?
#
loop_
_entity_poly.entity_id
_entity_poly.type
_entity_poly.pdbx_seq_one_letter_code
_entity_poly.pdbx_strand_id
1 'polypeptide(L)'
;MSQKKIGWFGILLVGAVAALVSAPSQAMAQTATACGPEVKEEVARVLASVENAPDTQKTAVQQQLYDKYKICAQDAHLVPSQFYLAAQECGASVSNLGSLFFEEMPCAGYDPQRRQFAAPVKIKQVFGYGPAQLPGSREYVLHCVADVGGMLVPVGHDSVHLANAIGNQSPTWQFAVITNANDNLQTIQPMNGQTRAARSILSWGLPPTNCNYTPIWGNAINYRIRLDQ
;
A
#
# COMPACT_ATOMS: atom_id res chain seq x y z
N MET A 1 -80.88 -17.55 34.93
CA MET A 1 -79.84 -17.10 34.03
C MET A 1 -78.48 -17.07 34.70
N SER A 2 -77.67 -18.10 34.47
CA SER A 2 -76.42 -18.37 35.17
C SER A 2 -75.24 -18.10 34.33
N GLN A 3 -74.35 -17.22 34.75
CA GLN A 3 -73.08 -17.01 34.09
C GLN A 3 -71.97 -17.80 34.79
N LYS A 4 -71.35 -18.71 34.05
CA LYS A 4 -70.15 -19.45 34.45
C LYS A 4 -68.92 -18.60 34.20
N LYS A 5 -68.14 -18.37 35.26
CA LYS A 5 -66.77 -17.80 35.18
C LYS A 5 -65.80 -18.95 34.92
N ILE A 6 -65.04 -18.81 33.82
CA ILE A 6 -63.92 -19.67 33.48
C ILE A 6 -62.65 -18.89 33.83
N GLY A 7 -61.88 -19.43 34.78
CA GLY A 7 -60.57 -18.91 35.18
C GLY A 7 -59.49 -19.39 34.23
N TRP A 8 -58.64 -18.46 33.79
CA TRP A 8 -57.45 -18.77 33.05
C TRP A 8 -56.23 -18.68 33.95
N PHE A 9 -55.56 -19.80 34.13
CA PHE A 9 -54.22 -19.85 34.72
C PHE A 9 -53.20 -19.45 33.66
N GLY A 10 -52.55 -18.32 33.86
CA GLY A 10 -51.40 -17.89 33.07
C GLY A 10 -50.12 -18.53 33.61
N ILE A 11 -49.47 -19.36 32.79
CA ILE A 11 -48.15 -19.88 33.05
C ILE A 11 -47.16 -18.84 32.55
N LEU A 12 -46.41 -18.23 33.46
CA LEU A 12 -45.27 -17.35 33.17
C LEU A 12 -44.05 -18.25 32.87
N LEU A 13 -43.69 -18.35 31.57
CA LEU A 13 -42.41 -18.90 31.15
C LEU A 13 -41.36 -17.77 31.19
N VAL A 14 -40.51 -17.82 32.20
CA VAL A 14 -39.32 -16.99 32.29
C VAL A 14 -38.27 -17.60 31.38
N GLY A 15 -38.15 -17.06 30.20
CA GLY A 15 -37.07 -17.39 29.27
C GLY A 15 -35.79 -16.69 29.71
N ALA A 16 -34.80 -17.43 30.17
CA ALA A 16 -33.45 -16.94 30.40
C ALA A 16 -32.78 -16.71 29.04
N VAL A 17 -32.63 -15.45 28.64
CA VAL A 17 -31.81 -15.06 27.51
C VAL A 17 -30.35 -15.07 28.00
N ALA A 18 -29.62 -16.15 27.68
CA ALA A 18 -28.18 -16.18 27.85
C ALA A 18 -27.56 -15.27 26.75
N ALA A 19 -27.15 -14.07 27.15
CA ALA A 19 -26.36 -13.18 26.30
C ALA A 19 -24.95 -13.81 26.10
N LEU A 20 -24.71 -14.37 24.93
CA LEU A 20 -23.38 -14.71 24.47
C LEU A 20 -22.61 -13.40 24.20
N VAL A 21 -21.90 -12.92 25.22
CA VAL A 21 -20.90 -11.88 25.07
C VAL A 21 -19.69 -12.56 24.45
N SER A 22 -19.64 -12.55 23.10
CA SER A 22 -18.43 -12.91 22.35
C SER A 22 -17.39 -11.81 22.58
N ALA A 23 -16.30 -12.16 23.26
CA ALA A 23 -15.19 -11.26 23.55
C ALA A 23 -14.40 -10.93 22.26
N PRO A 24 -14.35 -9.66 21.82
CA PRO A 24 -13.53 -9.26 20.66
C PRO A 24 -12.06 -8.99 21.01
N SER A 25 -11.63 -9.19 22.28
CA SER A 25 -10.32 -8.71 22.74
C SER A 25 -9.13 -9.64 22.47
N GLN A 26 -9.34 -10.90 22.11
CA GLN A 26 -8.22 -11.81 21.84
C GLN A 26 -7.71 -11.77 20.41
N ALA A 27 -8.54 -11.40 19.43
CA ALA A 27 -8.13 -11.30 18.04
C ALA A 27 -7.23 -10.09 17.77
N MET A 28 -7.45 -8.97 18.48
CA MET A 28 -6.62 -7.76 18.31
C MET A 28 -5.24 -7.87 18.94
N ALA A 29 -5.07 -8.66 20.01
CA ALA A 29 -3.76 -8.85 20.65
C ALA A 29 -2.81 -9.74 19.80
N GLN A 30 -3.36 -10.65 19.00
CA GLN A 30 -2.56 -11.48 18.09
C GLN A 30 -2.12 -10.73 16.82
N THR A 31 -2.89 -9.76 16.35
CA THR A 31 -2.54 -8.96 15.17
C THR A 31 -1.33 -8.05 15.42
N ALA A 32 -1.24 -7.42 16.57
CA ALA A 32 -0.11 -6.55 16.92
C ALA A 32 1.23 -7.32 16.96
N THR A 33 1.22 -8.60 17.33
CA THR A 33 2.41 -9.46 17.37
C THR A 33 2.81 -9.96 15.97
N ALA A 34 1.84 -10.14 15.08
CA ALA A 34 2.07 -10.66 13.72
C ALA A 34 2.80 -9.66 12.79
N CYS A 35 2.83 -8.38 13.15
CA CYS A 35 3.42 -7.31 12.34
C CYS A 35 4.70 -6.72 12.93
N GLY A 36 5.29 -7.41 13.90
CA GLY A 36 6.50 -6.98 14.60
C GLY A 36 7.79 -7.05 13.75
N PRO A 37 8.91 -6.57 14.32
CA PRO A 37 10.22 -6.57 13.64
C PRO A 37 10.64 -7.94 13.10
N GLU A 38 10.28 -9.02 13.79
CA GLU A 38 10.62 -10.40 13.40
C GLU A 38 10.03 -10.81 12.04
N VAL A 39 8.80 -10.39 11.77
CA VAL A 39 8.12 -10.62 10.48
C VAL A 39 8.90 -9.98 9.35
N LYS A 40 9.42 -8.79 9.60
CA LYS A 40 10.17 -8.03 8.62
C LYS A 40 11.51 -8.64 8.29
N GLU A 41 12.24 -9.12 9.30
CA GLU A 41 13.51 -9.81 9.10
C GLU A 41 13.30 -11.11 8.32
N GLU A 42 12.22 -11.84 8.60
CA GLU A 42 11.86 -13.02 7.83
C GLU A 42 11.56 -12.68 6.37
N VAL A 43 10.73 -11.66 6.15
CA VAL A 43 10.38 -11.21 4.79
C VAL A 43 11.62 -10.75 4.03
N ALA A 44 12.48 -9.95 4.64
CA ALA A 44 13.73 -9.51 4.03
C ALA A 44 14.63 -10.68 3.62
N ARG A 45 14.75 -11.69 4.49
CA ARG A 45 15.55 -12.90 4.24
C ARG A 45 14.97 -13.72 3.09
N VAL A 46 13.64 -13.90 3.06
CA VAL A 46 12.96 -14.67 2.01
C VAL A 46 13.08 -13.95 0.66
N LEU A 47 12.88 -12.64 0.61
CA LEU A 47 13.04 -11.87 -0.63
C LEU A 47 14.48 -11.89 -1.14
N ALA A 48 15.47 -11.76 -0.24
CA ALA A 48 16.89 -11.86 -0.60
C ALA A 48 17.23 -13.23 -1.21
N SER A 49 16.59 -14.34 -0.75
CA SER A 49 16.84 -15.67 -1.27
C SER A 49 16.39 -15.87 -2.72
N VAL A 50 15.47 -15.03 -3.21
CA VAL A 50 14.92 -15.11 -4.57
C VAL A 50 15.32 -13.94 -5.46
N GLU A 51 16.25 -13.11 -5.03
CA GLU A 51 16.63 -11.87 -5.73
C GLU A 51 17.08 -12.12 -7.17
N ASN A 52 17.86 -13.17 -7.40
CA ASN A 52 18.35 -13.55 -8.72
C ASN A 52 17.47 -14.60 -9.42
N ALA A 53 16.31 -14.94 -8.86
CA ALA A 53 15.38 -15.88 -9.43
C ALA A 53 14.57 -15.27 -10.58
N PRO A 54 13.98 -16.10 -11.47
CA PRO A 54 13.04 -15.62 -12.48
C PRO A 54 11.84 -14.90 -11.86
N ASP A 55 11.28 -13.92 -12.58
CA ASP A 55 10.16 -13.09 -12.10
C ASP A 55 8.94 -13.89 -11.67
N THR A 56 8.67 -15.02 -12.32
CA THR A 56 7.59 -15.94 -11.93
C THR A 56 7.80 -16.51 -10.53
N GLN A 57 9.03 -16.83 -10.17
CA GLN A 57 9.36 -17.33 -8.83
C GLN A 57 9.28 -16.20 -7.79
N LYS A 58 9.77 -15.02 -8.13
CA LYS A 58 9.64 -13.82 -7.27
C LYS A 58 8.18 -13.52 -6.97
N THR A 59 7.33 -13.53 -8.00
CA THR A 59 5.89 -13.29 -7.86
C THR A 59 5.21 -14.35 -6.97
N ALA A 60 5.58 -15.63 -7.14
CA ALA A 60 5.03 -16.69 -6.30
C ALA A 60 5.42 -16.54 -4.83
N VAL A 61 6.68 -16.20 -4.56
CA VAL A 61 7.16 -15.93 -3.19
C VAL A 61 6.48 -14.69 -2.60
N GLN A 62 6.30 -13.65 -3.39
CA GLN A 62 5.58 -12.46 -2.94
C GLN A 62 4.13 -12.78 -2.56
N GLN A 63 3.44 -13.58 -3.38
CA GLN A 63 2.08 -14.01 -3.08
C GLN A 63 2.03 -14.84 -1.79
N GLN A 64 2.98 -15.75 -1.58
CA GLN A 64 3.08 -16.53 -0.35
C GLN A 64 3.29 -15.63 0.88
N LEU A 65 4.17 -14.65 0.78
CA LEU A 65 4.39 -13.67 1.86
C LEU A 65 3.12 -12.84 2.12
N TYR A 66 2.44 -12.40 1.06
CA TYR A 66 1.17 -11.69 1.19
C TYR A 66 0.13 -12.55 1.91
N ASP A 67 -0.08 -13.80 1.48
CA ASP A 67 -1.05 -14.70 2.08
C ASP A 67 -0.74 -15.00 3.56
N LYS A 68 0.56 -15.14 3.88
CA LYS A 68 1.03 -15.36 5.25
C LYS A 68 0.83 -14.14 6.15
N TYR A 69 1.11 -12.93 5.62
CA TYR A 69 1.14 -11.69 6.38
C TYR A 69 0.08 -10.67 5.97
N LYS A 70 -0.98 -11.10 5.27
CA LYS A 70 -2.08 -10.23 4.83
C LYS A 70 -2.72 -9.43 5.96
N ILE A 71 -2.67 -9.94 7.20
CA ILE A 71 -3.15 -9.23 8.38
C ILE A 71 -2.31 -7.96 8.60
N CYS A 72 -1.00 -8.03 8.38
CA CYS A 72 -0.14 -6.85 8.47
C CYS A 72 -0.46 -5.79 7.40
N ALA A 73 -0.85 -6.24 6.20
CA ALA A 73 -1.34 -5.34 5.16
C ALA A 73 -2.73 -4.76 5.49
N GLN A 74 -3.57 -5.53 6.18
CA GLN A 74 -4.91 -5.07 6.63
C GLN A 74 -4.84 -4.08 7.78
N ASP A 75 -3.83 -4.17 8.66
CA ASP A 75 -3.58 -3.15 9.69
C ASP A 75 -3.22 -1.78 9.08
N ALA A 76 -2.95 -1.72 7.79
CA ALA A 76 -2.86 -0.46 7.06
C ALA A 76 -4.17 0.36 7.10
N HIS A 77 -5.30 -0.25 7.42
CA HIS A 77 -6.55 0.48 7.70
C HIS A 77 -6.50 1.30 9.00
N LEU A 78 -5.54 1.03 9.87
CA LEU A 78 -5.19 1.87 11.01
C LEU A 78 -4.23 3.00 10.61
N VAL A 79 -4.02 3.18 9.30
CA VAL A 79 -3.17 4.24 8.78
C VAL A 79 -3.68 5.58 9.28
N PRO A 80 -2.78 6.37 9.86
CA PRO A 80 -3.16 7.65 10.40
C PRO A 80 -3.83 8.49 9.33
N SER A 81 -4.89 9.18 9.69
CA SER A 81 -5.52 10.23 8.89
C SER A 81 -4.50 11.19 8.24
N GLN A 82 -3.31 11.30 8.81
CA GLN A 82 -2.17 12.07 8.31
C GLN A 82 -1.70 11.67 6.91
N PHE A 83 -1.68 10.36 6.55
CA PHE A 83 -1.29 9.95 5.20
C PHE A 83 -2.32 10.41 4.15
N TYR A 84 -3.60 10.23 4.45
CA TYR A 84 -4.67 10.67 3.56
C TYR A 84 -4.69 12.20 3.40
N LEU A 85 -4.45 12.93 4.48
CA LEU A 85 -4.33 14.39 4.44
C LEU A 85 -3.14 14.81 3.58
N ALA A 86 -1.97 14.20 3.78
CA ALA A 86 -0.78 14.48 2.98
C ALA A 86 -1.00 14.19 1.48
N ALA A 87 -1.70 13.09 1.15
CA ALA A 87 -2.06 12.81 -0.23
C ALA A 87 -3.02 13.87 -0.81
N GLN A 88 -4.02 14.30 -0.06
CA GLN A 88 -4.95 15.35 -0.47
C GLN A 88 -4.25 16.71 -0.68
N GLU A 89 -3.31 17.07 0.21
CA GLU A 89 -2.49 18.29 0.07
C GLU A 89 -1.66 18.28 -1.22
N CYS A 90 -1.27 17.11 -1.69
CA CYS A 90 -0.60 16.91 -2.99
C CYS A 90 -1.59 16.83 -4.18
N GLY A 91 -2.89 17.04 -3.97
CA GLY A 91 -3.90 16.85 -5.01
C GLY A 91 -4.07 15.40 -5.46
N ALA A 92 -3.69 14.45 -4.62
CA ALA A 92 -3.78 13.02 -4.89
C ALA A 92 -4.89 12.34 -4.07
N SER A 93 -5.33 11.18 -4.55
CA SER A 93 -6.21 10.27 -3.81
C SER A 93 -5.58 8.89 -3.74
N VAL A 94 -5.75 8.23 -2.61
CA VAL A 94 -5.23 6.86 -2.41
C VAL A 94 -6.12 5.89 -3.17
N SER A 95 -5.52 5.04 -4.02
CA SER A 95 -6.26 4.04 -4.80
C SER A 95 -6.12 2.63 -4.25
N ASN A 96 -4.88 2.20 -3.98
CA ASN A 96 -4.58 0.90 -3.40
C ASN A 96 -3.62 1.09 -2.23
N LEU A 97 -3.86 0.37 -1.17
CA LEU A 97 -3.09 0.49 0.06
C LEU A 97 -2.55 -0.88 0.46
N GLY A 98 -1.23 -1.00 0.48
CA GLY A 98 -0.52 -2.03 1.20
C GLY A 98 -0.20 -1.57 2.63
N SER A 99 0.72 -2.23 3.30
CA SER A 99 1.20 -1.78 4.59
C SER A 99 2.05 -0.51 4.42
N LEU A 100 1.74 0.52 5.20
CA LEU A 100 2.54 1.76 5.31
C LEU A 100 3.44 1.76 6.55
N PHE A 101 3.71 0.61 7.12
CA PHE A 101 4.53 0.53 8.34
C PHE A 101 5.97 1.02 8.11
N PHE A 102 6.50 0.77 6.92
CA PHE A 102 7.91 1.02 6.61
C PHE A 102 8.15 2.29 5.81
N GLU A 103 7.32 2.51 4.81
CA GLU A 103 7.43 3.60 3.86
C GLU A 103 6.05 4.07 3.41
N GLU A 104 6.00 5.26 2.86
CA GLU A 104 4.82 5.83 2.23
C GLU A 104 5.20 6.78 1.10
N MET A 105 4.36 6.88 0.09
CA MET A 105 4.47 7.82 -1.03
C MET A 105 3.18 8.64 -1.10
N PRO A 106 3.09 9.78 -0.43
CA PRO A 106 1.89 10.59 -0.43
C PRO A 106 1.71 11.43 -1.70
N CYS A 107 2.81 11.71 -2.39
CA CYS A 107 2.85 12.62 -3.53
C CYS A 107 3.53 11.96 -4.74
N ALA A 108 3.17 12.45 -5.92
CA ALA A 108 3.94 12.27 -7.15
C ALA A 108 3.64 13.43 -8.10
N GLY A 109 4.55 13.71 -9.00
CA GLY A 109 4.41 14.79 -9.97
C GLY A 109 5.13 14.49 -11.27
N TYR A 110 4.89 15.33 -12.28
CA TYR A 110 5.50 15.25 -13.58
C TYR A 110 6.10 16.60 -13.98
N ASP A 111 7.37 16.57 -14.43
CA ASP A 111 8.06 17.72 -15.04
C ASP A 111 7.96 17.60 -16.57
N PRO A 112 7.15 18.42 -17.25
CA PRO A 112 6.98 18.33 -18.70
C PRO A 112 8.23 18.77 -19.49
N GLN A 113 9.07 19.64 -18.93
CA GLN A 113 10.28 20.11 -19.59
C GLN A 113 11.36 19.03 -19.63
N ARG A 114 11.50 18.28 -18.53
CA ARG A 114 12.47 17.18 -18.43
C ARG A 114 11.89 15.84 -18.83
N ARG A 115 10.57 15.74 -18.94
CA ARG A 115 9.83 14.50 -19.18
C ARG A 115 10.13 13.45 -18.08
N GLN A 116 10.09 13.92 -16.85
CA GLN A 116 10.41 13.11 -15.68
C GLN A 116 9.24 13.10 -14.70
N PHE A 117 9.04 11.95 -14.10
CA PHE A 117 8.22 11.83 -12.90
C PHE A 117 9.10 11.90 -11.66
N ALA A 118 8.56 12.45 -10.59
CA ALA A 118 9.19 12.48 -9.29
C ALA A 118 8.19 11.98 -8.23
N ALA A 119 8.64 11.06 -7.39
CA ALA A 119 7.86 10.53 -6.29
C ALA A 119 8.70 10.53 -5.01
N PRO A 120 8.35 11.34 -3.99
CA PRO A 120 9.00 11.27 -2.69
C PRO A 120 8.54 10.01 -1.96
N VAL A 121 9.50 9.20 -1.54
CA VAL A 121 9.30 8.02 -0.69
C VAL A 121 9.77 8.37 0.71
N LYS A 122 8.86 8.46 1.64
CA LYS A 122 9.13 8.76 3.04
C LYS A 122 9.40 7.47 3.81
N ILE A 123 10.55 7.42 4.46
CA ILE A 123 11.00 6.29 5.26
C ILE A 123 10.49 6.46 6.70
N LYS A 124 9.91 5.40 7.26
CA LYS A 124 9.26 5.43 8.58
C LYS A 124 9.97 4.54 9.62
N GLN A 125 10.82 3.63 9.15
CA GLN A 125 11.59 2.75 10.03
C GLN A 125 13.07 2.85 9.70
N VAL A 126 13.94 2.62 10.69
CA VAL A 126 15.41 2.58 10.52
C VAL A 126 15.93 1.17 10.21
N PHE A 127 15.06 0.18 10.18
CA PHE A 127 15.40 -1.24 10.04
C PHE A 127 14.50 -1.92 8.99
N GLY A 128 14.94 -3.09 8.55
CA GLY A 128 14.19 -3.98 7.67
C GLY A 128 14.44 -3.77 6.17
N TYR A 129 15.36 -2.88 5.84
CA TYR A 129 15.76 -2.68 4.44
C TYR A 129 17.00 -3.51 4.08
N GLY A 130 17.47 -4.34 5.01
CA GLY A 130 18.66 -5.16 4.81
C GLY A 130 19.97 -4.40 5.02
N PRO A 131 21.13 -5.07 4.85
CA PRO A 131 22.43 -4.48 5.01
C PRO A 131 22.72 -3.43 3.93
N ALA A 132 23.68 -2.55 4.20
CA ALA A 132 24.09 -1.51 3.24
C ALA A 132 24.81 -2.08 1.99
N GLN A 133 25.31 -3.32 2.08
CA GLN A 133 25.94 -3.98 0.93
C GLN A 133 24.86 -4.48 -0.03
N LEU A 134 25.13 -4.34 -1.31
CA LEU A 134 24.27 -4.90 -2.34
C LEU A 134 24.17 -6.44 -2.17
N PRO A 135 22.96 -7.01 -2.35
CA PRO A 135 21.85 -6.42 -3.06
C PRO A 135 20.94 -5.49 -2.25
N GLY A 136 20.91 -5.47 -0.93
CA GLY A 136 20.03 -4.62 -0.13
C GLY A 136 18.55 -4.71 -0.52
N SER A 137 17.73 -3.79 -0.08
CA SER A 137 16.35 -3.68 -0.53
C SER A 137 16.12 -2.48 -1.46
N ARG A 138 15.07 -2.57 -2.27
CA ARG A 138 14.71 -1.51 -3.22
C ARG A 138 13.25 -1.11 -3.04
N GLU A 139 13.03 0.19 -3.12
CA GLU A 139 11.72 0.79 -3.27
C GLU A 139 11.50 1.11 -4.73
N TYR A 140 10.56 0.43 -5.36
CA TYR A 140 10.20 0.63 -6.76
C TYR A 140 9.01 1.56 -6.88
N VAL A 141 9.05 2.47 -7.84
CA VAL A 141 7.92 3.30 -8.21
C VAL A 141 7.60 3.10 -9.69
N LEU A 142 6.37 2.67 -9.98
CA LEU A 142 5.82 2.62 -11.33
C LEU A 142 4.91 3.83 -11.54
N HIS A 143 5.09 4.53 -12.64
CA HIS A 143 4.23 5.62 -13.08
C HIS A 143 3.37 5.19 -14.26
N CYS A 144 2.08 5.51 -14.20
CA CYS A 144 1.09 5.25 -15.22
C CYS A 144 0.33 6.53 -15.56
N VAL A 145 -0.02 6.69 -16.82
CA VAL A 145 -0.84 7.82 -17.31
C VAL A 145 -1.97 7.29 -18.17
N ALA A 146 -3.15 7.89 -18.05
CA ALA A 146 -4.28 7.53 -18.87
C ALA A 146 -4.05 7.90 -20.33
N ASP A 147 -4.32 7.00 -21.26
CA ASP A 147 -4.40 7.26 -22.69
C ASP A 147 -5.64 8.10 -23.06
N VAL A 148 -5.86 8.32 -24.34
CA VAL A 148 -7.02 9.07 -24.83
C VAL A 148 -8.37 8.36 -24.53
N GLY A 149 -8.33 7.05 -24.33
CA GLY A 149 -9.50 6.22 -23.94
C GLY A 149 -9.72 6.17 -22.42
N GLY A 150 -8.81 6.75 -21.63
CA GLY A 150 -8.86 6.73 -20.17
C GLY A 150 -8.19 5.51 -19.53
N MET A 151 -7.59 4.62 -20.31
CA MET A 151 -6.89 3.45 -19.79
C MET A 151 -5.50 3.82 -19.30
N LEU A 152 -5.14 3.39 -18.08
CA LEU A 152 -3.83 3.62 -17.52
C LEU A 152 -2.77 2.77 -18.23
N VAL A 153 -1.75 3.43 -18.76
CA VAL A 153 -0.62 2.83 -19.48
C VAL A 153 0.67 3.10 -18.70
N PRO A 154 1.53 2.10 -18.47
CA PRO A 154 2.84 2.30 -17.85
C PRO A 154 3.70 3.25 -18.68
N VAL A 155 4.24 4.30 -18.06
CA VAL A 155 5.06 5.32 -18.73
C VAL A 155 6.48 5.43 -18.20
N GLY A 156 6.80 4.68 -17.17
CA GLY A 156 8.15 4.59 -16.63
C GLY A 156 8.16 3.99 -15.23
N HIS A 157 9.28 3.40 -14.86
CA HIS A 157 9.53 2.92 -13.51
C HIS A 157 10.99 3.15 -13.14
N ASP A 158 11.24 3.32 -11.87
CA ASP A 158 12.58 3.42 -11.31
C ASP A 158 12.56 2.95 -9.84
N SER A 159 13.71 2.95 -9.20
CA SER A 159 13.83 2.52 -7.81
C SER A 159 14.93 3.25 -7.08
N VAL A 160 14.81 3.30 -5.75
CA VAL A 160 15.89 3.70 -4.84
C VAL A 160 16.31 2.50 -4.01
N HIS A 161 17.63 2.38 -3.81
CA HIS A 161 18.20 1.37 -2.90
C HIS A 161 18.17 1.90 -1.48
N LEU A 162 17.68 1.08 -0.55
CA LEU A 162 17.64 1.38 0.87
C LEU A 162 18.43 0.37 1.67
N ALA A 163 18.94 0.82 2.80
CA ALA A 163 19.61 -0.01 3.79
C ALA A 163 19.20 0.41 5.21
N ASN A 164 19.40 -0.48 6.16
CA ASN A 164 19.17 -0.19 7.57
C ASN A 164 20.06 0.98 7.99
N ALA A 165 19.49 1.93 8.69
CA ALA A 165 20.26 3.00 9.31
C ALA A 165 21.03 2.47 10.52
N ILE A 166 22.27 2.96 10.69
CA ILE A 166 23.07 2.65 11.85
C ILE A 166 22.70 3.63 12.97
N GLY A 167 22.29 3.10 14.11
CA GLY A 167 21.95 3.89 15.31
C GLY A 167 20.45 3.98 15.57
N ASN A 168 20.07 4.56 16.70
CA ASN A 168 18.69 4.69 17.18
C ASN A 168 18.00 5.98 16.71
N GLN A 169 18.25 6.39 15.48
CA GLN A 169 17.61 7.61 14.95
C GLN A 169 16.24 7.28 14.37
N SER A 170 15.24 8.06 14.75
CA SER A 170 13.96 8.06 14.04
C SER A 170 14.18 8.51 12.60
N PRO A 171 13.63 7.81 11.62
CA PRO A 171 13.77 8.22 10.24
C PRO A 171 13.02 9.53 10.01
N THR A 172 13.74 10.52 9.49
CA THR A 172 13.19 11.84 9.17
C THR A 172 13.46 12.23 7.71
N TRP A 173 13.95 11.27 6.91
CA TRP A 173 14.36 11.53 5.54
C TRP A 173 13.40 10.93 4.52
N GLN A 174 13.47 11.49 3.34
CA GLN A 174 12.75 11.06 2.16
C GLN A 174 13.72 10.86 1.02
N PHE A 175 13.40 9.92 0.15
CA PHE A 175 14.10 9.74 -1.11
C PHE A 175 13.20 10.20 -2.25
N ALA A 176 13.78 10.86 -3.25
CA ALA A 176 13.07 11.14 -4.50
C ALA A 176 13.40 10.04 -5.51
N VAL A 177 12.40 9.27 -5.91
CA VAL A 177 12.52 8.39 -7.08
C VAL A 177 12.23 9.23 -8.31
N ILE A 178 13.25 9.43 -9.16
CA ILE A 178 13.15 10.21 -10.40
C ILE A 178 13.13 9.23 -11.55
N THR A 179 12.04 9.25 -12.33
CA THR A 179 11.81 8.32 -13.43
C THR A 179 11.72 9.06 -14.73
N ASN A 180 12.53 8.69 -15.73
CA ASN A 180 12.38 9.20 -17.08
C ASN A 180 11.13 8.57 -17.73
N ALA A 181 10.29 9.42 -18.33
CA ALA A 181 9.15 8.92 -19.09
C ALA A 181 9.65 8.17 -20.33
N ASN A 182 9.07 6.98 -20.56
CA ASN A 182 9.37 6.15 -21.72
C ASN A 182 8.57 6.57 -22.97
N ASP A 183 8.73 5.84 -24.06
CA ASP A 183 8.08 6.15 -25.34
C ASP A 183 6.54 6.06 -25.29
N ASN A 184 5.96 5.32 -24.34
CA ASN A 184 4.50 5.26 -24.18
C ASN A 184 3.91 6.65 -23.89
N LEU A 185 4.67 7.56 -23.28
CA LEU A 185 4.21 8.92 -23.01
C LEU A 185 3.90 9.68 -24.32
N GLN A 186 4.58 9.36 -25.42
CA GLN A 186 4.31 9.99 -26.72
C GLN A 186 2.95 9.61 -27.28
N THR A 187 2.50 8.39 -27.01
CA THR A 187 1.20 7.89 -27.52
C THR A 187 0.00 8.50 -26.80
N ILE A 188 0.21 9.09 -25.64
CA ILE A 188 -0.85 9.71 -24.83
C ILE A 188 -0.98 11.22 -25.05
N GLN A 189 -0.13 11.82 -25.86
CA GLN A 189 -0.26 13.21 -26.31
C GLN A 189 -1.11 13.30 -27.60
N PRO A 190 -1.68 14.45 -27.93
CA PRO A 190 -1.70 15.72 -27.18
C PRO A 190 -2.77 15.75 -26.09
N MET A 191 -2.59 16.65 -25.12
CA MET A 191 -3.59 16.94 -24.09
C MET A 191 -4.46 18.15 -24.39
N ASN A 192 -4.07 18.99 -25.34
CA ASN A 192 -4.78 20.21 -25.71
C ASN A 192 -5.08 21.12 -24.52
N GLY A 193 -4.10 21.34 -23.65
CA GLY A 193 -4.21 22.15 -22.47
C GLY A 193 -4.99 21.50 -21.30
N GLN A 194 -5.47 20.27 -21.47
CA GLN A 194 -6.19 19.55 -20.42
C GLN A 194 -5.25 18.69 -19.57
N THR A 195 -5.77 18.18 -18.47
CA THR A 195 -5.05 17.28 -17.61
C THR A 195 -5.44 15.82 -17.88
N ARG A 196 -4.53 14.90 -17.60
CA ARG A 196 -4.76 13.46 -17.63
C ARG A 196 -4.68 12.84 -16.24
N ALA A 197 -5.45 11.79 -16.05
CA ALA A 197 -5.29 10.96 -14.85
C ALA A 197 -3.94 10.25 -14.89
N ALA A 198 -3.29 10.22 -13.74
CA ALA A 198 -2.04 9.51 -13.52
C ALA A 198 -2.15 8.67 -12.25
N ARG A 199 -1.35 7.61 -12.18
CA ARG A 199 -1.20 6.75 -11.00
C ARG A 199 0.27 6.48 -10.77
N SER A 200 0.70 6.58 -9.53
CA SER A 200 2.02 6.09 -9.10
C SER A 200 1.85 5.01 -8.06
N ILE A 201 2.65 3.96 -8.15
CA ILE A 201 2.58 2.77 -7.31
C ILE A 201 3.94 2.56 -6.68
N LEU A 202 4.02 2.68 -5.37
CA LEU A 202 5.19 2.33 -4.56
C LEU A 202 5.10 0.87 -4.15
N SER A 203 6.18 0.12 -4.31
CA SER A 203 6.27 -1.28 -3.89
C SER A 203 7.68 -1.63 -3.43
N TRP A 204 7.79 -2.22 -2.24
CA TRP A 204 9.04 -2.70 -1.69
C TRP A 204 9.42 -4.08 -2.24
N GLY A 205 10.72 -4.23 -2.56
CA GLY A 205 11.35 -5.50 -2.91
C GLY A 205 11.03 -6.04 -4.31
N LEU A 206 9.86 -5.71 -4.88
CA LEU A 206 9.48 -6.17 -6.22
C LEU A 206 8.86 -5.04 -7.04
N PRO A 207 9.25 -4.92 -8.33
CA PRO A 207 8.70 -3.90 -9.19
C PRO A 207 7.22 -4.18 -9.50
N PRO A 208 6.34 -3.16 -9.45
CA PRO A 208 4.98 -3.28 -9.94
C PRO A 208 4.95 -3.69 -11.41
N THR A 209 4.15 -4.70 -11.76
CA THR A 209 4.10 -5.26 -13.11
C THR A 209 3.10 -4.59 -14.04
N ASN A 210 2.12 -3.87 -13.49
CA ASN A 210 1.08 -3.17 -14.24
C ASN A 210 0.43 -2.06 -13.41
N CYS A 211 -0.39 -1.24 -14.05
CA CYS A 211 -1.04 -0.09 -13.42
C CYS A 211 -2.14 -0.42 -12.41
N ASN A 212 -2.55 -1.67 -12.30
CA ASN A 212 -3.53 -2.16 -11.31
C ASN A 212 -2.87 -2.96 -10.19
N TYR A 213 -1.53 -2.96 -10.15
CA TYR A 213 -0.78 -3.66 -9.12
C TYR A 213 -1.16 -3.16 -7.72
N THR A 214 -1.40 -4.09 -6.80
CA THR A 214 -1.63 -3.79 -5.39
C THR A 214 -0.38 -4.15 -4.61
N PRO A 215 0.34 -3.17 -4.04
CA PRO A 215 1.54 -3.45 -3.27
C PRO A 215 1.21 -4.16 -1.96
N ILE A 216 2.11 -5.01 -1.49
CA ILE A 216 2.05 -5.60 -0.15
C ILE A 216 2.55 -4.58 0.89
N TRP A 217 3.70 -4.00 0.61
CA TRP A 217 4.27 -2.86 1.33
C TRP A 217 4.38 -1.68 0.36
N GLY A 218 3.92 -0.53 0.80
CA GLY A 218 3.78 0.65 -0.02
C GLY A 218 2.33 1.01 -0.33
N ASN A 219 2.11 1.82 -1.34
CA ASN A 219 0.79 2.33 -1.70
C ASN A 219 0.70 2.76 -3.16
N ALA A 220 -0.52 2.98 -3.63
CA ALA A 220 -0.79 3.60 -4.91
C ALA A 220 -1.64 4.86 -4.74
N ILE A 221 -1.30 5.91 -5.46
CA ILE A 221 -2.02 7.18 -5.50
C ILE A 221 -2.43 7.53 -6.92
N ASN A 222 -3.62 8.12 -7.04
CA ASN A 222 -4.11 8.73 -8.28
C ASN A 222 -3.99 10.25 -8.16
N TYR A 223 -3.56 10.88 -9.24
CA TYR A 223 -3.43 12.32 -9.34
C TYR A 223 -3.66 12.79 -10.79
N ARG A 224 -3.47 14.05 -11.06
CA ARG A 224 -3.61 14.58 -12.42
C ARG A 224 -2.31 15.26 -12.83
N ILE A 225 -1.96 15.06 -14.09
CA ILE A 225 -0.79 15.71 -14.69
C ILE A 225 -1.20 16.45 -15.96
N ARG A 226 -0.32 17.36 -16.36
CA ARG A 226 -0.34 18.00 -17.66
C ARG A 226 0.98 17.71 -18.38
N LEU A 227 0.91 17.18 -19.60
CA LEU A 227 2.09 16.79 -20.38
C LEU A 227 2.64 17.93 -21.23
N ASP A 228 1.80 18.89 -21.53
CA ASP A 228 2.10 20.09 -22.29
C ASP A 228 1.80 21.34 -21.44
N GLN A 229 2.29 22.45 -21.89
CA GLN A 229 2.02 23.75 -21.30
C GLN A 229 0.92 24.50 -22.05
#